data_ce1308408d1b1c3b09f87c34873f2502
#
_entry.id   ce1308408d1b1c3b09f87c34873f2502
#
_cell.length_a   1.000
_cell.length_b   1.000
_cell.length_c   1.000
_cell.angle_alpha   90.00
_cell.angle_beta   90.00
_cell.angle_gamma   90.00
#
_symmetry.space_group_name_H-M   'P 1'
#
loop_
_entity.id
_entity.type
_entity.pdbx_description
1 polymer ?
#
loop_
_entity_poly.entity_id
_entity_poly.type
_entity_poly.pdbx_seq_one_letter_code
_entity_poly.pdbx_strand_id
1 'polypeptide(L)'
;TLQDIGVDLGYQYAEDFGFTTLDENDKNLGISLGGLTKGVTNLELTSAYAAIANQGEYIAPSFYTQVLDHDGNVILDNTKTKERHRVVKEETAWLLTDAMKDVMTAGTGTRAYFGSGMVQAGKSGTTTSNRDALFAGFTPYYTCVVWGGYDDNSKQMGGAGTSYPKNLWRSVMKRVHENLESKDFEK
;
A
#
# COMPACT_ATOMS: atom_id res chain seq x y z
N THR A 1 3.57 -19.87 -7.94
CA THR A 1 2.28 -19.32 -7.45
C THR A 1 2.13 -19.60 -5.95
N LEU A 2 1.09 -19.05 -5.29
CA LEU A 2 0.83 -19.32 -3.87
C LEU A 2 0.63 -20.82 -3.60
N GLN A 3 0.03 -21.53 -4.53
CA GLN A 3 -0.14 -22.99 -4.43
C GLN A 3 1.20 -23.74 -4.36
N ASP A 4 2.22 -23.27 -5.07
CA ASP A 4 3.53 -23.92 -5.14
C ASP A 4 4.38 -23.66 -3.89
N ILE A 5 4.27 -22.46 -3.31
CA ILE A 5 5.03 -22.09 -2.10
C ILE A 5 4.31 -22.45 -0.79
N GLY A 6 3.02 -22.76 -0.87
CA GLY A 6 2.17 -23.05 0.28
C GLY A 6 1.44 -21.81 0.84
N VAL A 7 0.21 -22.03 1.25
CA VAL A 7 -0.68 -20.97 1.75
C VAL A 7 -0.18 -20.39 3.07
N ASP A 8 0.33 -21.26 3.97
CA ASP A 8 0.83 -20.83 5.28
C ASP A 8 2.00 -19.83 5.14
N LEU A 9 2.90 -20.07 4.19
CA LEU A 9 3.99 -19.15 3.92
C LEU A 9 3.47 -17.81 3.40
N GLY A 10 2.49 -17.84 2.48
CA GLY A 10 1.87 -16.62 1.98
C GLY A 10 1.14 -15.83 3.07
N TYR A 11 0.47 -16.51 3.98
CA TYR A 11 -0.19 -15.93 5.15
C TYR A 11 0.85 -15.27 6.09
N GLN A 12 1.95 -15.96 6.39
CA GLN A 12 3.02 -15.42 7.21
C GLN A 12 3.64 -14.15 6.60
N TYR A 13 3.90 -14.13 5.28
CA TYR A 13 4.36 -12.91 4.62
C TYR A 13 3.37 -11.76 4.75
N ALA A 14 2.07 -12.03 4.74
CA ALA A 14 1.07 -10.98 4.96
C ALA A 14 1.16 -10.44 6.41
N GLU A 15 1.35 -11.31 7.41
CA GLU A 15 1.62 -10.87 8.79
C GLU A 15 2.91 -10.04 8.87
N ASP A 16 3.99 -10.48 8.24
CA ASP A 16 5.26 -9.77 8.20
C ASP A 16 5.15 -8.39 7.51
N PHE A 17 4.24 -8.23 6.56
CA PHE A 17 3.89 -6.93 5.96
C PHE A 17 3.04 -6.04 6.88
N GLY A 18 2.70 -6.49 8.09
CA GLY A 18 2.02 -5.72 9.12
C GLY A 18 0.50 -5.82 9.10
N PHE A 19 -0.09 -6.81 8.43
CA PHE A 19 -1.54 -7.06 8.50
C PHE A 19 -1.90 -7.76 9.80
N THR A 20 -2.70 -7.10 10.65
CA THR A 20 -3.12 -7.61 11.97
C THR A 20 -4.57 -8.11 11.98
N THR A 21 -5.32 -7.87 10.92
CA THR A 21 -6.75 -8.22 10.81
C THR A 21 -7.00 -9.56 10.13
N LEU A 22 -5.93 -10.29 9.77
CA LEU A 22 -6.02 -11.60 9.15
C LEU A 22 -6.74 -12.61 10.05
N ASP A 23 -7.46 -13.54 9.43
CA ASP A 23 -8.23 -14.59 10.10
C ASP A 23 -7.73 -15.97 9.66
N GLU A 24 -7.86 -16.99 10.52
CA GLU A 24 -7.48 -18.36 10.16
C GLU A 24 -8.21 -18.87 8.90
N ASN A 25 -9.42 -18.37 8.63
CA ASN A 25 -10.16 -18.69 7.42
C ASN A 25 -9.53 -18.10 6.15
N ASP A 26 -8.59 -17.14 6.30
CA ASP A 26 -7.86 -16.54 5.17
C ASP A 26 -6.71 -17.45 4.69
N LYS A 27 -6.39 -18.53 5.43
CA LYS A 27 -5.41 -19.56 5.02
C LYS A 27 -5.95 -20.42 3.88
N ASN A 28 -6.19 -19.78 2.76
CA ASN A 28 -6.65 -20.43 1.52
C ASN A 28 -6.11 -19.69 0.30
N LEU A 29 -6.26 -20.25 -0.89
CA LEU A 29 -5.72 -19.65 -2.13
C LEU A 29 -6.35 -18.29 -2.47
N GLY A 30 -7.50 -17.95 -1.92
CA GLY A 30 -8.18 -16.68 -2.11
C GLY A 30 -7.38 -15.48 -1.62
N ILE A 31 -6.51 -15.66 -0.60
CA ILE A 31 -5.66 -14.59 -0.06
C ILE A 31 -4.78 -13.96 -1.15
N SER A 32 -4.31 -14.76 -2.13
CA SER A 32 -3.51 -14.26 -3.24
C SER A 32 -4.25 -13.30 -4.19
N LEU A 33 -5.57 -13.27 -4.10
CA LEU A 33 -6.44 -12.40 -4.88
C LEU A 33 -7.08 -11.31 -4.01
N GLY A 34 -6.68 -11.21 -2.73
CA GLY A 34 -7.26 -10.27 -1.78
C GLY A 34 -8.59 -10.72 -1.18
N GLY A 35 -8.90 -12.02 -1.26
CA GLY A 35 -10.05 -12.63 -0.60
C GLY A 35 -9.83 -12.80 0.88
N LEU A 36 -10.15 -11.79 1.67
CA LEU A 36 -9.95 -11.73 3.12
C LEU A 36 -11.29 -11.69 3.86
N THR A 37 -11.39 -12.40 4.98
CA THR A 37 -12.60 -12.52 5.79
C THR A 37 -13.02 -11.18 6.40
N LYS A 38 -12.06 -10.45 6.98
CA LYS A 38 -12.29 -9.15 7.63
C LYS A 38 -11.76 -7.98 6.78
N GLY A 39 -10.98 -8.28 5.75
CA GLY A 39 -10.23 -7.26 5.01
C GLY A 39 -9.03 -6.74 5.80
N VAL A 40 -8.44 -5.64 5.32
CA VAL A 40 -7.31 -4.95 5.94
C VAL A 40 -7.61 -3.46 6.04
N THR A 41 -7.00 -2.80 7.01
CA THR A 41 -7.15 -1.35 7.14
C THR A 41 -6.35 -0.62 6.05
N ASN A 42 -6.79 0.58 5.71
CA ASN A 42 -6.08 1.42 4.74
C ASN A 42 -4.66 1.78 5.22
N LEU A 43 -4.48 1.89 6.53
CA LEU A 43 -3.18 2.15 7.15
C LEU A 43 -2.22 0.97 6.99
N GLU A 44 -2.66 -0.25 7.30
CA GLU A 44 -1.87 -1.47 7.11
C GLU A 44 -1.46 -1.65 5.65
N LEU A 45 -2.41 -1.46 4.73
CA LEU A 45 -2.14 -1.56 3.31
C LEU A 45 -1.12 -0.49 2.85
N THR A 46 -1.22 0.74 3.37
CA THR A 46 -0.24 1.80 3.09
C THR A 46 1.14 1.41 3.59
N SER A 47 1.24 0.85 4.80
CA SER A 47 2.51 0.43 5.39
C SER A 47 3.14 -0.74 4.63
N ALA A 48 2.33 -1.70 4.18
CA ALA A 48 2.79 -2.82 3.36
C ALA A 48 3.37 -2.35 2.01
N TYR A 49 2.68 -1.44 1.31
CA TYR A 49 3.20 -0.85 0.08
C TYR A 49 4.41 0.06 0.32
N ALA A 50 4.45 0.74 1.47
CA ALA A 50 5.64 1.50 1.86
C ALA A 50 6.86 0.59 2.09
N ALA A 51 6.66 -0.62 2.64
CA ALA A 51 7.74 -1.60 2.78
C ALA A 51 8.31 -2.03 1.42
N ILE A 52 7.45 -2.22 0.40
CA ILE A 52 7.90 -2.51 -0.97
C ILE A 52 8.70 -1.33 -1.54
N ALA A 53 8.18 -0.10 -1.40
CA ALA A 53 8.85 1.13 -1.84
C ALA A 53 10.19 1.36 -1.10
N ASN A 54 10.30 0.88 0.12
CA ASN A 54 11.47 0.95 0.99
C ASN A 54 12.35 -0.33 0.89
N GLN A 55 12.52 -0.84 -0.32
CA GLN A 55 13.42 -1.96 -0.60
C GLN A 55 13.14 -3.23 0.23
N GLY A 56 11.87 -3.46 0.59
CA GLY A 56 11.42 -4.64 1.34
C GLY A 56 11.57 -4.55 2.86
N GLU A 57 11.89 -3.38 3.41
CA GLU A 57 11.94 -3.13 4.83
C GLU A 57 10.62 -2.52 5.34
N TYR A 58 9.91 -3.23 6.19
CA TYR A 58 8.74 -2.72 6.89
C TYR A 58 9.15 -1.79 8.04
N ILE A 59 8.42 -0.70 8.17
CA ILE A 59 8.53 0.23 9.29
C ILE A 59 7.13 0.48 9.83
N ALA A 60 6.91 0.23 11.11
CA ALA A 60 5.62 0.42 11.75
C ALA A 60 5.13 1.88 11.59
N PRO A 61 3.85 2.09 11.18
CA PRO A 61 3.32 3.42 10.98
C PRO A 61 3.25 4.20 12.29
N SER A 62 3.45 5.51 12.22
CA SER A 62 3.37 6.39 13.37
C SER A 62 2.81 7.75 12.96
N PHE A 63 1.97 8.32 13.81
CA PHE A 63 1.34 9.63 13.61
C PHE A 63 2.04 10.75 14.38
N TYR A 64 3.09 10.43 15.15
CA TYR A 64 3.87 11.40 15.89
C TYR A 64 5.36 11.01 15.89
N THR A 65 6.22 11.97 15.99
CA THR A 65 7.66 11.77 16.14
C THR A 65 8.05 11.76 17.62
N GLN A 66 7.56 12.74 18.37
CA GLN A 66 7.81 12.87 19.81
C GLN A 66 6.56 13.37 20.53
N VAL A 67 6.41 12.97 21.78
CA VAL A 67 5.45 13.54 22.73
C VAL A 67 6.25 14.19 23.85
N LEU A 68 5.96 15.48 24.11
CA LEU A 68 6.60 16.27 25.14
C LEU A 68 5.60 16.55 26.29
N ASP A 69 6.11 16.69 27.52
CA ASP A 69 5.33 17.24 28.60
C ASP A 69 5.23 18.78 28.52
N HIS A 70 4.55 19.41 29.48
CA HIS A 70 4.37 20.87 29.51
C HIS A 70 5.70 21.64 29.75
N ASP A 71 6.72 20.99 30.28
CA ASP A 71 8.05 21.56 30.52
C ASP A 71 9.00 21.35 29.33
N GLY A 72 8.55 20.64 28.30
CA GLY A 72 9.33 20.34 27.10
C GLY A 72 10.21 19.08 27.21
N ASN A 73 10.05 18.27 28.25
CA ASN A 73 10.77 17.00 28.37
C ASN A 73 10.12 15.94 27.48
N VAL A 74 10.93 15.10 26.85
CA VAL A 74 10.48 14.03 25.96
C VAL A 74 9.89 12.89 26.80
N ILE A 75 8.59 12.62 26.63
CA ILE A 75 7.88 11.46 27.23
C ILE A 75 7.98 10.25 26.31
N LEU A 76 7.78 10.43 25.00
CA LEU A 76 7.88 9.39 23.98
C LEU A 76 8.71 9.88 22.80
N ASP A 77 9.56 9.02 22.27
CA ASP A 77 10.40 9.33 21.12
C ASP A 77 10.36 8.19 20.09
N ASN A 78 9.51 8.33 19.09
CA ASN A 78 9.37 7.38 17.98
C ASN A 78 10.47 7.52 16.92
N THR A 79 11.35 8.50 17.03
CA THR A 79 12.46 8.62 16.08
C THR A 79 13.54 7.57 16.29
N LYS A 80 13.62 7.01 17.52
CA LYS A 80 14.64 6.06 17.95
C LYS A 80 14.15 4.62 18.09
N THR A 81 12.84 4.40 18.26
CA THR A 81 12.28 3.11 18.71
C THR A 81 11.24 2.53 17.78
N LYS A 82 11.18 2.96 16.50
CA LYS A 82 10.26 2.36 15.53
C LYS A 82 10.58 0.89 15.31
N GLU A 83 9.56 0.06 15.42
CA GLU A 83 9.64 -1.32 14.96
C GLU A 83 9.93 -1.33 13.46
N ARG A 84 10.94 -2.10 13.08
CA ARG A 84 11.34 -2.29 11.69
C ARG A 84 11.93 -3.66 11.48
N HIS A 85 11.63 -4.27 10.35
CA HIS A 85 12.21 -5.55 9.94
C HIS A 85 12.15 -5.73 8.44
N ARG A 86 12.99 -6.58 7.91
CA ARG A 86 12.99 -6.92 6.49
C ARG A 86 11.97 -8.01 6.21
N VAL A 87 11.02 -7.70 5.34
CA VAL A 87 9.98 -8.66 4.91
C VAL A 87 10.45 -9.44 3.68
N VAL A 88 10.99 -8.75 2.69
CA VAL A 88 11.52 -9.36 1.46
C VAL A 88 12.88 -8.79 1.13
N LYS A 89 13.65 -9.51 0.31
CA LYS A 89 14.96 -9.04 -0.17
C LYS A 89 14.80 -7.80 -1.05
N GLU A 90 15.83 -6.98 -1.12
CA GLU A 90 15.87 -5.76 -1.93
C GLU A 90 15.58 -6.05 -3.40
N GLU A 91 16.20 -7.10 -3.94
CA GLU A 91 16.00 -7.50 -5.33
C GLU A 91 14.54 -7.91 -5.60
N THR A 92 13.90 -8.58 -4.63
CA THR A 92 12.49 -8.98 -4.74
C THR A 92 11.58 -7.75 -4.73
N ALA A 93 11.82 -6.81 -3.83
CA ALA A 93 11.07 -5.55 -3.76
C ALA A 93 11.25 -4.72 -5.04
N TRP A 94 12.48 -4.68 -5.56
CA TRP A 94 12.78 -3.98 -6.81
C TRP A 94 12.06 -4.61 -8.01
N LEU A 95 12.11 -5.94 -8.17
CA LEU A 95 11.41 -6.65 -9.25
C LEU A 95 9.91 -6.42 -9.21
N LEU A 96 9.31 -6.44 -8.01
CA LEU A 96 7.89 -6.15 -7.83
C LEU A 96 7.57 -4.69 -8.18
N THR A 97 8.40 -3.75 -7.73
CA THR A 97 8.27 -2.33 -8.06
C THR A 97 8.34 -2.11 -9.58
N ASP A 98 9.29 -2.75 -10.26
CA ASP A 98 9.45 -2.65 -11.71
C ASP A 98 8.21 -3.16 -12.45
N ALA A 99 7.68 -4.32 -12.06
CA ALA A 99 6.42 -4.83 -12.61
C ALA A 99 5.22 -3.89 -12.34
N MET A 100 5.19 -3.20 -11.18
CA MET A 100 4.13 -2.25 -10.85
C MET A 100 4.25 -0.91 -11.59
N LYS A 101 5.40 -0.56 -12.16
CA LYS A 101 5.54 0.59 -13.07
C LYS A 101 4.73 0.39 -14.35
N ASP A 102 4.70 -0.83 -14.89
CA ASP A 102 3.91 -1.16 -16.07
C ASP A 102 2.40 -1.02 -15.84
N VAL A 103 1.94 -1.24 -14.62
CA VAL A 103 0.53 -1.00 -14.24
C VAL A 103 0.15 0.47 -14.44
N MET A 104 1.09 1.39 -14.20
CA MET A 104 0.86 2.85 -14.33
C MET A 104 0.87 3.31 -15.79
N THR A 105 1.65 2.68 -16.64
CA THR A 105 1.88 3.15 -18.03
C THR A 105 1.02 2.43 -19.06
N ALA A 106 0.78 1.13 -18.88
CA ALA A 106 0.06 0.28 -19.83
C ALA A 106 -1.04 -0.58 -19.20
N GLY A 107 -1.17 -0.58 -17.86
CA GLY A 107 -2.10 -1.44 -17.12
C GLY A 107 -3.32 -0.72 -16.57
N THR A 108 -3.90 -1.31 -15.53
CA THR A 108 -5.12 -0.83 -14.86
C THR A 108 -4.96 0.47 -14.07
N GLY A 109 -3.73 0.92 -13.86
CA GLY A 109 -3.35 2.13 -13.13
C GLY A 109 -3.21 3.39 -13.99
N THR A 110 -3.38 3.32 -15.31
CA THR A 110 -3.15 4.47 -16.23
C THR A 110 -3.92 5.74 -15.87
N ARG A 111 -5.11 5.61 -15.27
CA ARG A 111 -5.88 6.76 -14.77
C ARG A 111 -5.24 7.45 -13.56
N ALA A 112 -4.42 6.73 -12.79
CA ALA A 112 -3.70 7.28 -11.65
C ALA A 112 -2.39 7.97 -12.07
N TYR A 113 -1.87 7.70 -13.26
CA TYR A 113 -0.63 8.30 -13.75
C TYR A 113 -0.76 9.83 -13.86
N PHE A 114 0.14 10.58 -13.19
CA PHE A 114 0.06 12.05 -13.14
C PHE A 114 1.13 12.75 -13.99
N GLY A 115 1.96 12.02 -14.73
CA GLY A 115 3.01 12.63 -15.55
C GLY A 115 4.18 13.13 -14.70
N SER A 116 4.65 14.34 -14.95
CA SER A 116 5.72 15.06 -14.24
C SER A 116 7.14 14.50 -14.37
N GLY A 117 7.38 13.45 -15.14
CA GLY A 117 8.67 12.76 -15.20
C GLY A 117 9.01 11.91 -13.96
N MET A 118 8.20 12.01 -12.89
CA MET A 118 8.36 11.19 -11.68
C MET A 118 7.99 9.74 -11.96
N VAL A 119 8.85 8.82 -11.57
CA VAL A 119 8.56 7.38 -11.68
C VAL A 119 7.50 6.99 -10.65
N GLN A 120 6.53 6.21 -11.08
CA GLN A 120 5.37 5.83 -10.29
C GLN A 120 5.13 4.34 -10.43
N ALA A 121 4.84 3.68 -9.32
CA ALA A 121 4.44 2.29 -9.27
C ALA A 121 3.11 2.16 -8.51
N GLY A 122 2.27 1.20 -8.86
CA GLY A 122 0.99 1.05 -8.17
C GLY A 122 0.17 -0.15 -8.62
N LYS A 123 -0.92 -0.38 -7.91
CA LYS A 123 -1.86 -1.48 -8.14
C LYS A 123 -3.27 -1.07 -7.80
N SER A 124 -4.21 -1.42 -8.65
CA SER A 124 -5.64 -1.28 -8.38
C SER A 124 -6.22 -2.54 -7.75
N GLY A 125 -7.18 -2.39 -6.86
CA GLY A 125 -8.02 -3.45 -6.34
C GLY A 125 -9.50 -3.10 -6.52
N THR A 126 -10.32 -4.12 -6.79
CA THR A 126 -11.77 -3.98 -6.83
C THR A 126 -12.37 -5.29 -6.34
N THR A 127 -13.21 -5.21 -5.32
CA THR A 127 -13.88 -6.39 -4.77
C THR A 127 -15.02 -6.86 -5.65
N THR A 128 -15.45 -8.08 -5.44
CA THR A 128 -16.62 -8.67 -6.11
C THR A 128 -17.83 -7.74 -5.95
N SER A 129 -18.58 -7.56 -7.04
CA SER A 129 -19.74 -6.67 -7.10
C SER A 129 -19.43 -5.18 -6.83
N ASN A 130 -18.19 -4.74 -7.03
CA ASN A 130 -17.79 -3.33 -6.87
C ASN A 130 -18.17 -2.73 -5.51
N ARG A 131 -18.01 -3.47 -4.44
CA ARG A 131 -18.30 -2.95 -3.09
C ARG A 131 -17.20 -2.04 -2.61
N ASP A 132 -15.93 -2.42 -2.91
CA ASP A 132 -14.75 -1.63 -2.61
C ASP A 132 -13.93 -1.44 -3.88
N ALA A 133 -13.32 -0.28 -3.99
CA ALA A 133 -12.27 -0.01 -4.95
C ALA A 133 -11.08 0.61 -4.22
N LEU A 134 -9.88 0.17 -4.55
CA LEU A 134 -8.64 0.63 -3.97
C LEU A 134 -7.65 1.01 -5.05
N PHE A 135 -6.81 1.95 -4.72
CA PHE A 135 -5.59 2.19 -5.46
C PHE A 135 -4.44 2.42 -4.47
N ALA A 136 -3.46 1.53 -4.49
CA ALA A 136 -2.22 1.64 -3.76
C ALA A 136 -1.10 1.99 -4.72
N GLY A 137 -0.34 3.03 -4.44
CA GLY A 137 0.76 3.43 -5.29
C GLY A 137 1.79 4.27 -4.55
N PHE A 138 2.98 4.33 -5.13
CA PHE A 138 4.10 5.03 -4.54
C PHE A 138 5.05 5.59 -5.60
N THR A 139 5.87 6.50 -5.15
CA THR A 139 7.02 7.08 -5.83
C THR A 139 8.25 6.87 -4.95
N PRO A 140 9.45 7.26 -5.38
CA PRO A 140 10.62 7.28 -4.49
C PRO A 140 10.49 8.22 -3.28
N TYR A 141 9.43 9.01 -3.16
CA TYR A 141 9.22 9.97 -2.08
C TYR A 141 8.07 9.59 -1.15
N TYR A 142 6.94 9.14 -1.71
CA TYR A 142 5.70 8.96 -0.94
C TYR A 142 4.95 7.71 -1.37
N THR A 143 4.33 7.06 -0.39
CA THR A 143 3.34 6.01 -0.58
C THR A 143 1.96 6.55 -0.22
N CYS A 144 0.96 6.23 -1.02
CA CYS A 144 -0.42 6.62 -0.78
C CYS A 144 -1.36 5.48 -1.17
N VAL A 145 -2.33 5.20 -0.32
CA VAL A 145 -3.43 4.28 -0.63
C VAL A 145 -4.75 5.01 -0.49
N VAL A 146 -5.59 4.85 -1.47
CA VAL A 146 -6.95 5.42 -1.50
C VAL A 146 -7.96 4.28 -1.58
N TRP A 147 -8.88 4.26 -0.64
CA TRP A 147 -10.05 3.40 -0.63
C TRP A 147 -11.30 4.20 -0.99
N GLY A 148 -12.21 3.57 -1.70
CA GLY A 148 -13.54 4.07 -1.97
C GLY A 148 -14.56 2.93 -1.82
N GLY A 149 -15.63 3.21 -1.08
CA GLY A 149 -16.68 2.23 -0.78
C GLY A 149 -17.75 2.86 0.10
N TYR A 150 -18.68 2.04 0.55
CA TYR A 150 -19.68 2.39 1.55
C TYR A 150 -19.36 1.69 2.87
N ASP A 151 -19.60 2.36 4.00
CA ASP A 151 -19.48 1.73 5.33
C ASP A 151 -20.43 0.53 5.47
N ASP A 152 -21.60 0.60 4.82
CA ASP A 152 -22.50 -0.52 4.65
C ASP A 152 -22.08 -1.35 3.42
N ASN A 153 -21.34 -2.42 3.65
CA ASN A 153 -20.81 -3.32 2.60
C ASN A 153 -21.88 -4.07 1.81
N SER A 154 -23.17 -3.93 2.15
CA SER A 154 -24.28 -4.42 1.30
C SER A 154 -24.46 -3.58 0.04
N LYS A 155 -24.00 -2.33 0.06
CA LYS A 155 -24.12 -1.37 -1.04
C LYS A 155 -23.00 -1.54 -2.05
N GLN A 156 -23.36 -1.39 -3.31
CA GLN A 156 -22.42 -1.45 -4.44
C GLN A 156 -22.16 -0.06 -5.00
N MET A 157 -20.91 0.21 -5.36
CA MET A 157 -20.55 1.42 -6.10
C MET A 157 -20.97 1.27 -7.56
N GLY A 158 -21.51 2.32 -8.18
CA GLY A 158 -21.70 2.37 -9.62
C GLY A 158 -20.35 2.33 -10.35
N GLY A 159 -20.37 1.98 -11.65
CA GLY A 159 -19.14 1.83 -12.45
C GLY A 159 -18.17 3.03 -12.42
N ALA A 160 -18.69 4.26 -12.27
CA ALA A 160 -17.88 5.46 -12.08
C ALA A 160 -17.15 5.47 -10.70
N GLY A 161 -17.74 4.89 -9.67
CA GLY A 161 -17.16 4.80 -8.32
C GLY A 161 -15.86 4.02 -8.29
N THR A 162 -15.72 2.98 -9.13
CA THR A 162 -14.50 2.16 -9.19
C THR A 162 -13.28 2.91 -9.73
N SER A 163 -13.48 4.06 -10.37
CA SER A 163 -12.39 4.93 -10.86
C SER A 163 -11.98 6.00 -9.84
N TYR A 164 -12.81 6.25 -8.83
CA TYR A 164 -12.59 7.31 -7.84
C TYR A 164 -11.24 7.23 -7.13
N PRO A 165 -10.81 6.06 -6.60
CA PRO A 165 -9.53 5.97 -5.90
C PRO A 165 -8.34 6.36 -6.76
N LYS A 166 -8.33 5.98 -8.04
CA LYS A 166 -7.27 6.33 -8.99
C LYS A 166 -7.22 7.83 -9.27
N ASN A 167 -8.39 8.45 -9.47
CA ASN A 167 -8.49 9.89 -9.73
C ASN A 167 -8.05 10.72 -8.51
N LEU A 168 -8.48 10.31 -7.30
CA LEU A 168 -8.09 10.98 -6.06
C LEU A 168 -6.60 10.80 -5.79
N TRP A 169 -6.07 9.58 -5.90
CA TRP A 169 -4.65 9.28 -5.78
C TRP A 169 -3.81 10.18 -6.71
N ARG A 170 -4.19 10.23 -8.00
CA ARG A 170 -3.54 11.10 -8.99
C ARG A 170 -3.51 12.56 -8.55
N SER A 171 -4.65 13.08 -8.08
CA SER A 171 -4.78 14.49 -7.69
C SER A 171 -3.92 14.82 -6.48
N VAL A 172 -3.92 13.95 -5.47
CA VAL A 172 -3.10 14.11 -4.25
C VAL A 172 -1.63 14.01 -4.59
N MET A 173 -1.22 12.93 -5.25
CA MET A 173 0.19 12.67 -5.54
C MET A 173 0.78 13.70 -6.49
N LYS A 174 0.04 14.14 -7.50
CA LYS A 174 0.48 15.24 -8.36
C LYS A 174 0.80 16.49 -7.54
N ARG A 175 -0.08 16.85 -6.60
CA ARG A 175 0.04 18.06 -5.80
C ARG A 175 1.21 18.01 -4.82
N VAL A 176 1.42 16.89 -4.14
CA VAL A 176 2.54 16.76 -3.17
C VAL A 176 3.91 16.64 -3.86
N HIS A 177 3.94 16.41 -5.19
CA HIS A 177 5.16 16.31 -5.98
C HIS A 177 5.48 17.58 -6.80
N GLU A 178 4.67 18.64 -6.73
CA GLU A 178 4.83 19.83 -7.59
C GLU A 178 6.23 20.46 -7.53
N ASN A 179 6.92 20.36 -6.38
CA ASN A 179 8.24 20.97 -6.20
C ASN A 179 9.35 19.92 -5.94
N LEU A 180 9.10 18.65 -6.25
CA LEU A 180 10.09 17.59 -6.09
C LEU A 180 10.79 17.29 -7.40
N GLU A 181 12.09 17.06 -7.32
CA GLU A 181 12.88 16.62 -8.47
C GLU A 181 12.46 15.21 -8.90
N SER A 182 12.56 14.96 -10.22
CA SER A 182 12.32 13.61 -10.74
C SER A 182 13.37 12.64 -10.20
N LYS A 183 12.91 11.51 -9.67
CA LYS A 183 13.76 10.48 -9.09
C LYS A 183 13.27 9.10 -9.54
N ASP A 184 14.17 8.16 -9.80
CA ASP A 184 13.86 6.75 -10.02
C ASP A 184 14.04 5.95 -8.72
N PHE A 185 13.47 4.75 -8.68
CA PHE A 185 13.67 3.81 -7.58
C PHE A 185 15.12 3.29 -7.59
N GLU A 186 15.69 3.16 -6.42
CA GLU A 186 17.01 2.54 -6.25
C GLU A 186 16.94 1.04 -6.59
N LYS A 187 18.03 0.57 -7.27
CA LYS A 187 18.19 -0.85 -7.62
C LYS A 187 18.93 -1.60 -6.53
#